data_df2b9ab75d7bc8e6539ad5307b0f8ec4
#
_entry.id   df2b9ab75d7bc8e6539ad5307b0f8ec4
#
_cell.length_a   1.000
_cell.length_b   1.000
_cell.length_c   1.000
_cell.angle_alpha   90.00
_cell.angle_beta   90.00
_cell.angle_gamma   90.00
#
_symmetry.space_group_name_H-M   'P 1'
#
loop_
_entity.id
_entity.type
_entity.pdbx_description
1 polymer ?
#
loop_
_entity_poly.entity_id
_entity_poly.type
_entity_poly.pdbx_seq_one_letter_code
_entity_poly.pdbx_strand_id
1 'polypeptide(L)'
;MSENYREPEDLLSDPSFLSWYFKTGEVSDRFWEDWKAGRPDRDILIKKAIDLLETSRLPEKDPPLSQLQQAEAALFRKIDALTSETRHSSIGRYRWIAAAAVLVLLAGGFLFTRFVHRSRPEVRTDFGQINRQQLPDGTEVTMNANSRISYADGWQDGIDREVWVEGEVFFHVRKTPLKSKFIVHTEHFDIIVTGTQFNVSNRHGKDNVLLQEGSVTLRTKDGKTLLMKPGDFVTFDPAVLERKAGCKDMLLAWKEQKLIFDHTSIRQLATIIQDIYGKTVTLEGDSIAERKISGILPNNNLDILLQALEATAEYDVVRDAHDGIIIRAHAPKN
;
A
#
# COMPACT_ATOMS: atom_id res chain seq x y z
N MET A 1 -10.41 18.37 -12.75
CA MET A 1 -11.11 19.02 -13.88
C MET A 1 -10.47 20.38 -14.09
N SER A 2 -9.93 20.65 -15.29
CA SER A 2 -9.29 21.94 -15.57
C SER A 2 -10.36 22.99 -15.88
N GLU A 3 -10.31 24.16 -15.26
CA GLU A 3 -11.30 25.24 -15.49
C GLU A 3 -11.03 26.09 -16.75
N ASN A 4 -10.12 25.68 -17.64
CA ASN A 4 -9.58 26.54 -18.68
C ASN A 4 -9.84 26.01 -20.10
N TYR A 5 -11.13 25.79 -20.43
CA TYR A 5 -11.53 25.48 -21.80
C TYR A 5 -11.63 26.78 -22.63
N ARG A 6 -10.85 26.88 -23.70
CA ARG A 6 -10.79 28.07 -24.58
C ARG A 6 -11.34 27.81 -25.96
N GLU A 7 -11.23 26.59 -26.44
CA GLU A 7 -11.66 26.15 -27.76
C GLU A 7 -12.66 24.99 -27.64
N PRO A 8 -13.59 24.80 -28.63
CA PRO A 8 -14.56 23.72 -28.61
C PRO A 8 -13.93 22.32 -28.53
N GLU A 9 -12.74 22.15 -29.12
CA GLU A 9 -11.96 20.90 -29.12
C GLU A 9 -11.47 20.51 -27.73
N ASP A 10 -11.25 21.48 -26.85
CA ASP A 10 -10.86 21.23 -25.44
C ASP A 10 -12.00 20.49 -24.71
N LEU A 11 -13.26 20.91 -24.99
CA LEU A 11 -14.45 20.26 -24.42
C LEU A 11 -14.63 18.84 -24.98
N LEU A 12 -14.39 18.64 -26.28
CA LEU A 12 -14.51 17.33 -26.92
C LEU A 12 -13.45 16.33 -26.45
N SER A 13 -12.33 16.83 -25.92
CA SER A 13 -11.26 16.02 -25.36
C SER A 13 -11.49 15.65 -23.89
N ASP A 14 -12.48 16.22 -23.22
CA ASP A 14 -12.80 15.92 -21.82
C ASP A 14 -13.86 14.81 -21.73
N PRO A 15 -13.52 13.64 -21.15
CA PRO A 15 -14.46 12.53 -21.01
C PRO A 15 -15.71 12.88 -20.19
N SER A 16 -15.60 13.85 -19.25
CA SER A 16 -16.73 14.26 -18.42
C SER A 16 -17.74 15.09 -19.20
N PHE A 17 -17.27 15.89 -20.18
CA PHE A 17 -18.14 16.62 -21.11
C PHE A 17 -18.90 15.66 -22.01
N LEU A 18 -18.22 14.67 -22.57
CA LEU A 18 -18.86 13.65 -23.40
C LEU A 18 -19.88 12.83 -22.60
N SER A 19 -19.56 12.49 -21.35
CA SER A 19 -20.49 11.79 -20.45
C SER A 19 -21.73 12.62 -20.14
N TRP A 20 -21.59 13.93 -19.94
CA TRP A 20 -22.70 14.86 -19.75
C TRP A 20 -23.57 14.98 -21.02
N TYR A 21 -22.96 15.13 -22.20
CA TYR A 21 -23.68 15.23 -23.46
C TYR A 21 -24.46 13.96 -23.79
N PHE A 22 -23.86 12.78 -23.61
CA PHE A 22 -24.49 11.48 -23.89
C PHE A 22 -25.37 10.96 -22.75
N LYS A 23 -25.46 11.68 -21.62
CA LYS A 23 -26.21 11.30 -20.40
C LYS A 23 -25.81 9.92 -19.83
N THR A 24 -24.53 9.64 -19.81
CA THR A 24 -23.98 8.35 -19.38
C THR A 24 -23.47 8.35 -17.92
N GLY A 25 -23.57 9.49 -17.17
CA GLY A 25 -23.11 9.57 -15.79
C GLY A 25 -23.78 10.69 -14.98
N GLU A 26 -24.28 10.35 -13.79
CA GLU A 26 -25.02 11.29 -12.91
C GLU A 26 -24.16 12.40 -12.27
N VAL A 27 -22.84 12.19 -12.15
CA VAL A 27 -21.94 13.11 -11.40
C VAL A 27 -21.49 14.30 -12.25
N SER A 28 -21.46 14.16 -13.58
CA SER A 28 -21.02 15.22 -14.51
C SER A 28 -22.12 16.26 -14.77
N ASP A 29 -23.40 15.93 -14.56
CA ASP A 29 -24.51 16.78 -14.95
C ASP A 29 -24.55 18.11 -14.19
N ARG A 30 -24.33 18.09 -12.86
CA ARG A 30 -24.32 19.31 -12.04
C ARG A 30 -23.15 20.23 -12.36
N PHE A 31 -21.97 19.67 -12.58
CA PHE A 31 -20.78 20.47 -12.89
C PHE A 31 -20.95 21.26 -14.18
N TRP A 32 -21.41 20.63 -15.26
CA TRP A 32 -21.54 21.27 -16.57
C TRP A 32 -22.73 22.25 -16.63
N GLU A 33 -23.81 21.98 -15.89
CA GLU A 33 -24.91 22.92 -15.71
C GLU A 33 -24.47 24.18 -14.94
N ASP A 34 -23.71 24.00 -13.85
CA ASP A 34 -23.17 25.11 -13.06
C ASP A 34 -22.08 25.87 -13.83
N TRP A 35 -21.26 25.17 -14.60
CA TRP A 35 -20.16 25.76 -15.37
C TRP A 35 -20.66 26.70 -16.47
N LYS A 36 -21.78 26.42 -17.10
CA LYS A 36 -22.42 27.28 -18.10
C LYS A 36 -23.28 28.37 -17.50
N ALA A 37 -23.75 28.23 -16.25
CA ALA A 37 -24.70 29.11 -15.64
C ALA A 37 -24.14 30.55 -15.48
N GLY A 38 -24.86 31.52 -16.02
CA GLY A 38 -24.55 32.94 -15.88
C GLY A 38 -23.35 33.47 -16.71
N ARG A 39 -22.81 32.68 -17.65
CA ARG A 39 -21.70 33.08 -18.53
C ARG A 39 -22.01 32.81 -20.00
N PRO A 40 -22.44 33.83 -20.79
CA PRO A 40 -22.82 33.68 -22.19
C PRO A 40 -21.70 33.14 -23.09
N ASP A 41 -20.46 33.47 -22.81
CA ASP A 41 -19.26 33.02 -23.52
C ASP A 41 -19.09 31.49 -23.43
N ARG A 42 -19.35 30.91 -22.27
CA ARG A 42 -19.26 29.45 -22.04
C ARG A 42 -20.41 28.70 -22.73
N ASP A 43 -21.59 29.28 -22.74
CA ASP A 43 -22.75 28.69 -23.44
C ASP A 43 -22.53 28.64 -24.97
N ILE A 44 -21.87 29.66 -25.51
CA ILE A 44 -21.47 29.69 -26.93
C ILE A 44 -20.42 28.61 -27.21
N LEU A 45 -19.47 28.39 -26.32
CA LEU A 45 -18.41 27.40 -26.46
C LEU A 45 -19.01 25.98 -26.46
N ILE A 46 -19.92 25.70 -25.54
CA ILE A 46 -20.65 24.42 -25.46
C ILE A 46 -21.49 24.18 -26.75
N LYS A 47 -22.20 25.18 -27.23
CA LYS A 47 -22.99 25.06 -28.47
C LYS A 47 -22.12 24.74 -29.66
N LYS A 48 -20.95 25.36 -29.81
CA LYS A 48 -19.99 25.05 -30.87
C LYS A 48 -19.44 23.63 -30.76
N ALA A 49 -19.12 23.17 -29.57
CA ALA A 49 -18.64 21.80 -29.35
C ALA A 49 -19.74 20.77 -29.72
N ILE A 50 -20.99 21.03 -29.35
CA ILE A 50 -22.14 20.18 -29.73
C ILE A 50 -22.36 20.16 -31.22
N ASP A 51 -22.31 21.31 -31.89
CA ASP A 51 -22.48 21.43 -33.36
C ASP A 51 -21.37 20.65 -34.11
N LEU A 52 -20.13 20.69 -33.58
CA LEU A 52 -19.01 19.90 -34.10
C LEU A 52 -19.27 18.39 -33.96
N LEU A 53 -19.80 17.95 -32.79
CA LEU A 53 -20.19 16.55 -32.56
C LEU A 53 -21.32 16.10 -33.52
N GLU A 54 -22.31 16.94 -33.70
CA GLU A 54 -23.45 16.62 -34.58
C GLU A 54 -23.06 16.62 -36.05
N THR A 55 -22.17 17.52 -36.46
CA THR A 55 -21.63 17.58 -37.82
C THR A 55 -20.71 16.38 -38.11
N SER A 56 -20.05 15.86 -37.09
CA SER A 56 -19.20 14.67 -37.20
C SER A 56 -19.97 13.35 -37.16
N ARG A 57 -21.27 13.38 -36.84
CA ARG A 57 -22.14 12.22 -36.99
C ARG A 57 -22.34 11.95 -38.48
N LEU A 58 -21.64 10.94 -38.97
CA LEU A 58 -21.97 10.34 -40.27
C LEU A 58 -23.43 9.94 -40.22
N PRO A 59 -24.25 10.30 -41.25
CA PRO A 59 -25.63 9.87 -41.30
C PRO A 59 -25.63 8.34 -41.33
N GLU A 60 -26.24 7.74 -40.34
CA GLU A 60 -26.50 6.30 -40.25
C GLU A 60 -27.59 5.96 -41.27
N LYS A 61 -27.18 5.98 -42.52
CA LYS A 61 -27.97 5.42 -43.62
C LYS A 61 -27.45 4.02 -43.79
N ASP A 62 -28.17 3.06 -43.24
CA ASP A 62 -27.93 1.66 -43.56
C ASP A 62 -27.91 1.52 -45.10
N PRO A 63 -26.79 1.13 -45.70
CA PRO A 63 -26.74 0.92 -47.14
C PRO A 63 -27.72 -0.20 -47.48
N PRO A 64 -28.49 -0.07 -48.57
CA PRO A 64 -29.42 -1.10 -48.94
C PRO A 64 -28.71 -2.43 -49.09
N LEU A 65 -29.35 -3.51 -48.64
CA LEU A 65 -28.83 -4.88 -48.63
C LEU A 65 -28.13 -5.30 -49.94
N SER A 66 -28.60 -4.77 -51.06
CA SER A 66 -28.01 -4.97 -52.38
C SER A 66 -26.62 -4.35 -52.55
N GLN A 67 -26.33 -3.23 -51.90
CA GLN A 67 -25.00 -2.62 -51.94
C GLN A 67 -24.01 -3.34 -51.00
N LEU A 68 -24.49 -3.82 -49.86
CA LEU A 68 -23.71 -4.67 -48.97
C LEU A 68 -23.30 -5.98 -49.66
N GLN A 69 -24.24 -6.66 -50.31
CA GLN A 69 -23.96 -7.89 -51.06
C GLN A 69 -23.01 -7.67 -52.25
N GLN A 70 -23.13 -6.54 -52.95
CA GLN A 70 -22.20 -6.18 -54.03
C GLN A 70 -20.78 -5.86 -53.49
N ALA A 71 -20.70 -5.14 -52.37
CA ALA A 71 -19.42 -4.84 -51.72
C ALA A 71 -18.75 -6.10 -51.21
N GLU A 72 -19.52 -6.99 -50.60
CA GLU A 72 -19.06 -8.30 -50.12
C GLU A 72 -18.56 -9.19 -51.28
N ALA A 73 -19.35 -9.29 -52.36
CA ALA A 73 -18.93 -10.04 -53.55
C ALA A 73 -17.69 -9.43 -54.25
N ALA A 74 -17.53 -8.10 -54.23
CA ALA A 74 -16.37 -7.43 -54.77
C ALA A 74 -15.12 -7.66 -53.87
N LEU A 75 -15.30 -7.70 -52.55
CA LEU A 75 -14.28 -7.99 -51.61
C LEU A 75 -13.78 -9.44 -51.74
N PHE A 76 -14.71 -10.41 -51.82
CA PHE A 76 -14.33 -11.82 -52.02
C PHE A 76 -13.63 -12.06 -53.34
N ARG A 77 -14.07 -11.41 -54.45
CA ARG A 77 -13.35 -11.48 -55.73
C ARG A 77 -11.92 -10.89 -55.65
N LYS A 78 -11.74 -9.79 -54.90
CA LYS A 78 -10.40 -9.24 -54.67
C LYS A 78 -9.52 -10.16 -53.81
N ILE A 79 -10.09 -10.79 -52.80
CA ILE A 79 -9.41 -11.77 -51.97
C ILE A 79 -9.02 -13.00 -52.81
N ASP A 80 -9.93 -13.52 -53.62
CA ASP A 80 -9.65 -14.66 -54.51
C ASP A 80 -8.59 -14.32 -55.58
N ALA A 81 -8.62 -13.10 -56.11
CA ALA A 81 -7.60 -12.64 -57.08
C ALA A 81 -6.20 -12.48 -56.43
N LEU A 82 -6.16 -12.06 -55.15
CA LEU A 82 -4.92 -11.96 -54.40
C LEU A 82 -4.37 -13.32 -53.92
N THR A 83 -5.26 -14.32 -53.76
CA THR A 83 -4.91 -15.67 -53.36
C THR A 83 -4.49 -16.58 -54.53
N SER A 84 -4.86 -16.23 -55.77
CA SER A 84 -4.56 -17.04 -56.94
C SER A 84 -3.14 -16.87 -57.54
N GLU A 85 -2.37 -15.87 -57.08
CA GLU A 85 -0.98 -15.63 -57.54
C GLU A 85 0.13 -16.16 -56.64
N THR A 86 -0.19 -16.88 -55.57
CA THR A 86 0.90 -17.47 -54.75
C THR A 86 1.24 -18.87 -55.20
N ARG A 87 2.25 -18.92 -56.10
CA ARG A 87 3.09 -20.08 -56.41
C ARG A 87 3.43 -20.88 -55.15
N HIS A 88 3.31 -22.19 -55.26
CA HIS A 88 3.87 -23.17 -54.33
C HIS A 88 5.28 -22.79 -53.85
N SER A 89 5.39 -22.28 -52.63
CA SER A 89 6.66 -22.11 -51.94
C SER A 89 6.43 -22.27 -50.44
N SER A 90 6.91 -23.40 -49.92
CA SER A 90 7.35 -23.65 -48.51
C SER A 90 6.50 -23.10 -47.31
N ILE A 91 5.23 -22.86 -47.48
CA ILE A 91 4.32 -22.36 -46.42
C ILE A 91 4.26 -23.33 -45.23
N GLY A 92 4.55 -24.62 -45.45
CA GLY A 92 4.58 -25.63 -44.38
C GLY A 92 5.56 -25.30 -43.25
N ARG A 93 6.78 -24.87 -43.57
CA ARG A 93 7.81 -24.59 -42.55
C ARG A 93 7.51 -23.33 -41.73
N TYR A 94 6.97 -22.27 -42.34
CA TYR A 94 6.59 -21.04 -41.64
C TYR A 94 5.40 -21.24 -40.72
N ARG A 95 4.43 -22.11 -41.07
CA ARG A 95 3.30 -22.47 -40.19
C ARG A 95 3.79 -23.18 -38.92
N TRP A 96 4.76 -24.07 -39.03
CA TRP A 96 5.36 -24.74 -37.86
C TRP A 96 6.19 -23.76 -37.02
N ILE A 97 6.90 -22.83 -37.64
CA ILE A 97 7.68 -21.78 -36.95
C ILE A 97 6.70 -20.82 -36.23
N ALA A 98 5.62 -20.41 -36.89
CA ALA A 98 4.60 -19.57 -36.28
C ALA A 98 3.90 -20.29 -35.10
N ALA A 99 3.54 -21.57 -35.25
CA ALA A 99 2.96 -22.36 -34.15
C ALA A 99 3.96 -22.53 -33.00
N ALA A 100 5.24 -22.75 -33.27
CA ALA A 100 6.29 -22.83 -32.25
C ALA A 100 6.47 -21.48 -31.54
N ALA A 101 6.44 -20.35 -32.26
CA ALA A 101 6.53 -19.01 -31.67
C ALA A 101 5.35 -18.72 -30.73
N VAL A 102 4.11 -19.09 -31.14
CA VAL A 102 2.91 -18.95 -30.29
C VAL A 102 3.03 -19.82 -29.03
N LEU A 103 3.50 -21.07 -29.17
CA LEU A 103 3.72 -21.95 -28.02
C LEU A 103 4.79 -21.40 -27.07
N VAL A 104 5.88 -20.83 -27.59
CA VAL A 104 6.92 -20.18 -26.77
C VAL A 104 6.36 -18.94 -26.06
N LEU A 105 5.56 -18.12 -26.73
CA LEU A 105 4.90 -16.96 -26.11
C LEU A 105 3.88 -17.40 -25.06
N LEU A 106 3.08 -18.41 -25.32
CA LEU A 106 2.13 -18.96 -24.33
C LEU A 106 2.85 -19.60 -23.14
N ALA A 107 3.89 -20.40 -23.40
CA ALA A 107 4.71 -20.99 -22.36
C ALA A 107 5.47 -19.92 -21.56
N GLY A 108 6.05 -18.94 -22.24
CA GLY A 108 6.71 -17.79 -21.62
C GLY A 108 5.74 -16.94 -20.81
N GLY A 109 4.55 -16.65 -21.34
CA GLY A 109 3.48 -15.96 -20.62
C GLY A 109 2.98 -16.75 -19.41
N PHE A 110 2.81 -18.06 -19.56
CA PHE A 110 2.42 -18.93 -18.44
C PHE A 110 3.52 -19.02 -17.37
N LEU A 111 4.77 -19.20 -17.76
CA LEU A 111 5.90 -19.18 -16.83
C LEU A 111 6.07 -17.81 -16.17
N PHE A 112 5.90 -16.72 -16.93
CA PHE A 112 5.93 -15.36 -16.42
C PHE A 112 4.82 -15.12 -15.39
N THR A 113 3.58 -15.55 -15.70
CA THR A 113 2.47 -15.44 -14.72
C THR A 113 2.72 -16.29 -13.48
N ARG A 114 3.26 -17.50 -13.63
CA ARG A 114 3.66 -18.37 -12.50
C ARG A 114 4.80 -17.73 -11.67
N PHE A 115 5.72 -17.04 -12.32
CA PHE A 115 6.83 -16.37 -11.64
C PHE A 115 6.38 -15.09 -10.93
N VAL A 116 5.54 -14.27 -11.58
CA VAL A 116 5.02 -13.00 -11.04
C VAL A 116 3.95 -13.25 -9.96
N HIS A 117 3.14 -14.32 -10.07
CA HIS A 117 2.08 -14.65 -9.12
C HIS A 117 2.53 -15.61 -8.00
N ARG A 118 3.80 -15.72 -7.69
CA ARG A 118 4.20 -16.26 -6.40
C ARG A 118 3.82 -15.24 -5.32
N SER A 119 2.53 -15.22 -4.98
CA SER A 119 2.05 -14.51 -3.80
C SER A 119 2.76 -15.13 -2.59
N ARG A 120 3.59 -14.33 -1.93
CA ARG A 120 4.22 -14.75 -0.68
C ARG A 120 3.12 -15.04 0.33
N PRO A 121 3.19 -16.15 1.06
CA PRO A 121 2.33 -16.33 2.22
C PRO A 121 2.41 -15.09 3.11
N GLU A 122 1.25 -14.61 3.52
CA GLU A 122 1.13 -13.38 4.30
C GLU A 122 0.29 -13.61 5.54
N VAL A 123 0.71 -12.99 6.64
CA VAL A 123 -0.03 -12.96 7.89
C VAL A 123 -0.16 -11.52 8.34
N ARG A 124 -1.35 -11.18 8.83
CA ARG A 124 -1.67 -9.83 9.32
C ARG A 124 -2.27 -9.88 10.71
N THR A 125 -2.15 -8.77 11.40
CA THR A 125 -2.89 -8.46 12.61
C THR A 125 -3.73 -7.22 12.40
N ASP A 126 -4.94 -7.24 12.93
CA ASP A 126 -5.81 -6.07 12.97
C ASP A 126 -5.39 -5.11 14.08
N PHE A 127 -6.02 -3.94 14.13
CA PHE A 127 -5.88 -3.01 15.24
C PHE A 127 -6.28 -3.67 16.56
N GLY A 128 -5.52 -3.43 17.62
CA GLY A 128 -5.74 -4.01 18.95
C GLY A 128 -5.38 -5.50 19.06
N GLN A 129 -4.96 -6.15 17.99
CA GLN A 129 -4.68 -7.58 17.96
C GLN A 129 -3.18 -7.86 18.08
N ILE A 130 -2.81 -8.75 19.00
CA ILE A 130 -1.49 -9.38 19.05
C ILE A 130 -1.64 -10.83 18.59
N ASN A 131 -0.80 -11.27 17.66
CA ASN A 131 -0.79 -12.64 17.18
C ASN A 131 0.57 -13.29 17.41
N ARG A 132 0.55 -14.56 17.84
CA ARG A 132 1.75 -15.41 17.96
C ARG A 132 1.60 -16.60 17.06
N GLN A 133 2.60 -16.84 16.25
CA GLN A 133 2.61 -17.98 15.36
C GLN A 133 4.01 -18.49 15.09
N GLN A 134 4.11 -19.64 14.47
CA GLN A 134 5.33 -20.28 14.06
C GLN A 134 5.44 -20.24 12.52
N LEU A 135 6.61 -19.84 12.03
CA LEU A 135 6.96 -19.87 10.61
C LEU A 135 7.37 -21.28 10.17
N PRO A 136 7.43 -21.56 8.85
CA PRO A 136 7.72 -22.92 8.34
C PRO A 136 9.04 -23.55 8.83
N ASP A 137 10.03 -22.73 9.19
CA ASP A 137 11.31 -23.18 9.73
C ASP A 137 11.29 -23.45 11.25
N GLY A 138 10.16 -23.19 11.90
CA GLY A 138 10.01 -23.25 13.34
C GLY A 138 10.42 -21.98 14.09
N THR A 139 10.73 -20.88 13.39
CA THR A 139 10.90 -19.55 13.98
C THR A 139 9.60 -19.08 14.59
N GLU A 140 9.62 -18.62 15.83
CA GLU A 140 8.46 -18.04 16.49
C GLU A 140 8.41 -16.53 16.24
N VAL A 141 7.22 -16.04 15.86
CA VAL A 141 6.98 -14.61 15.67
C VAL A 141 5.82 -14.16 16.55
N THR A 142 5.99 -13.00 17.18
CA THR A 142 4.90 -12.28 17.84
C THR A 142 4.70 -10.98 17.09
N MET A 143 3.51 -10.76 16.58
CA MET A 143 3.14 -9.57 15.80
C MET A 143 2.30 -8.65 16.67
N ASN A 144 2.67 -7.38 16.72
CA ASN A 144 1.88 -6.33 17.38
C ASN A 144 0.67 -5.96 16.52
N ALA A 145 -0.22 -5.13 17.05
CA ALA A 145 -1.37 -4.60 16.33
C ALA A 145 -0.95 -3.93 15.02
N ASN A 146 -1.85 -3.99 14.02
CA ASN A 146 -1.65 -3.37 12.71
C ASN A 146 -0.28 -3.68 12.11
N SER A 147 0.03 -4.98 12.01
CA SER A 147 1.31 -5.46 11.49
C SER A 147 1.11 -6.52 10.43
N ARG A 148 2.08 -6.65 9.54
CA ARG A 148 2.07 -7.60 8.45
C ARG A 148 3.44 -8.23 8.30
N ILE A 149 3.46 -9.54 8.07
CA ILE A 149 4.64 -10.25 7.60
C ILE A 149 4.30 -11.03 6.34
N SER A 150 5.20 -11.03 5.40
CA SER A 150 5.18 -11.97 4.28
C SER A 150 6.53 -12.65 4.17
N TYR A 151 6.56 -13.91 3.72
CA TYR A 151 7.79 -14.69 3.66
C TYR A 151 7.90 -15.49 2.37
N ALA A 152 9.14 -15.82 1.97
CA ALA A 152 9.38 -16.64 0.80
C ALA A 152 8.98 -18.10 1.08
N ASP A 153 8.44 -18.78 0.06
CA ASP A 153 8.13 -20.19 0.13
C ASP A 153 9.39 -21.06 0.02
N GLY A 154 9.25 -22.34 0.45
CA GLY A 154 10.22 -23.38 0.17
C GLY A 154 11.50 -23.29 1.02
N TRP A 155 11.41 -22.81 2.26
CA TRP A 155 12.54 -22.76 3.18
C TRP A 155 13.08 -24.18 3.48
N GLN A 156 14.35 -24.34 3.18
CA GLN A 156 15.13 -25.56 3.47
C GLN A 156 16.44 -25.15 4.15
N ASP A 157 17.02 -26.08 4.91
CA ASP A 157 18.32 -25.79 5.53
C ASP A 157 19.41 -25.63 4.44
N GLY A 158 20.26 -24.63 4.57
CA GLY A 158 21.23 -24.22 3.56
C GLY A 158 20.73 -23.12 2.62
N ILE A 159 19.42 -22.77 2.64
CA ILE A 159 18.84 -21.67 1.86
C ILE A 159 18.52 -20.51 2.78
N ASP A 160 18.75 -19.27 2.33
CA ASP A 160 18.40 -18.07 3.07
C ASP A 160 16.88 -17.96 3.22
N ARG A 161 16.43 -17.60 4.42
CA ARG A 161 15.02 -17.46 4.81
C ARG A 161 14.68 -15.99 4.82
N GLU A 162 13.82 -15.57 3.92
CA GLU A 162 13.50 -14.15 3.71
C GLU A 162 12.09 -13.81 4.21
N VAL A 163 11.98 -12.71 4.94
CA VAL A 163 10.73 -12.16 5.51
C VAL A 163 10.67 -10.67 5.26
N TRP A 164 9.50 -10.17 4.92
CA TRP A 164 9.20 -8.73 4.78
C TRP A 164 8.26 -8.32 5.89
N VAL A 165 8.54 -7.19 6.52
CA VAL A 165 7.82 -6.68 7.70
C VAL A 165 7.27 -5.30 7.45
N GLU A 166 6.00 -5.11 7.82
CA GLU A 166 5.36 -3.81 8.03
C GLU A 166 4.74 -3.82 9.43
N GLY A 167 4.85 -2.71 10.16
CA GLY A 167 4.39 -2.65 11.54
C GLY A 167 5.46 -3.08 12.54
N GLU A 168 5.10 -3.81 13.59
CA GLU A 168 6.01 -4.21 14.65
C GLU A 168 5.94 -5.70 14.93
N VAL A 169 7.09 -6.37 14.90
CA VAL A 169 7.22 -7.83 15.02
C VAL A 169 8.42 -8.19 15.85
N PHE A 170 8.21 -9.06 16.82
CA PHE A 170 9.26 -9.71 17.57
C PHE A 170 9.55 -11.09 16.99
N PHE A 171 10.82 -11.36 16.72
CA PHE A 171 11.31 -12.63 16.17
C PHE A 171 12.11 -13.40 17.23
N HIS A 172 11.81 -14.68 17.37
CA HIS A 172 12.67 -15.66 18.01
C HIS A 172 13.11 -16.67 16.95
N VAL A 173 14.21 -16.33 16.27
CA VAL A 173 14.67 -17.07 15.09
C VAL A 173 15.32 -18.38 15.50
N ARG A 174 14.83 -19.48 14.92
CA ARG A 174 15.38 -20.81 15.11
C ARG A 174 16.76 -20.93 14.45
N LYS A 175 17.74 -21.45 15.19
CA LYS A 175 19.05 -21.83 14.66
C LYS A 175 18.90 -23.08 13.80
N THR A 176 19.46 -23.07 12.59
CA THR A 176 19.54 -24.25 11.73
C THR A 176 20.93 -24.89 11.77
N PRO A 177 21.04 -26.21 11.50
CA PRO A 177 22.35 -26.89 11.51
C PRO A 177 23.37 -26.25 10.56
N LEU A 178 22.95 -25.83 9.36
CA LEU A 178 23.82 -25.18 8.36
C LEU A 178 23.96 -23.67 8.58
N LYS A 179 23.40 -23.12 9.68
CA LYS A 179 23.42 -21.68 9.99
C LYS A 179 22.88 -20.82 8.83
N SER A 180 21.85 -21.31 8.15
CA SER A 180 21.15 -20.55 7.11
C SER A 180 20.76 -19.18 7.64
N LYS A 181 20.96 -18.15 6.83
CA LYS A 181 20.58 -16.80 7.22
C LYS A 181 19.05 -16.68 7.30
N PHE A 182 18.63 -15.87 8.24
CA PHE A 182 17.26 -15.35 8.31
C PHE A 182 17.36 -13.85 8.08
N ILE A 183 16.71 -13.38 7.02
CA ILE A 183 16.83 -12.00 6.54
C ILE A 183 15.46 -11.34 6.66
N VAL A 184 15.36 -10.31 7.48
CA VAL A 184 14.17 -9.48 7.58
C VAL A 184 14.39 -8.22 6.77
N HIS A 185 13.56 -8.03 5.78
CA HIS A 185 13.56 -6.85 4.92
C HIS A 185 12.62 -5.79 5.47
N THR A 186 13.14 -4.59 5.63
CA THR A 186 12.38 -3.37 5.90
C THR A 186 12.54 -2.38 4.74
N GLU A 187 11.98 -1.20 4.89
CA GLU A 187 12.11 -0.15 3.88
C GLU A 187 13.56 0.30 3.70
N HIS A 188 14.32 0.43 4.79
CA HIS A 188 15.62 1.08 4.77
C HIS A 188 16.81 0.12 4.90
N PHE A 189 16.61 -1.07 5.51
CA PHE A 189 17.70 -2.03 5.66
C PHE A 189 17.23 -3.50 5.68
N ASP A 190 18.19 -4.38 5.54
CA ASP A 190 18.05 -5.81 5.74
C ASP A 190 18.66 -6.19 7.10
N ILE A 191 17.90 -6.94 7.89
CA ILE A 191 18.33 -7.46 9.20
C ILE A 191 18.73 -8.92 9.02
N ILE A 192 20.00 -9.22 9.15
CA ILE A 192 20.58 -10.53 8.87
C ILE A 192 20.97 -11.21 10.17
N VAL A 193 20.40 -12.39 10.42
CA VAL A 193 20.64 -13.18 11.64
C VAL A 193 20.74 -14.67 11.31
N THR A 194 21.16 -15.51 12.27
CA THR A 194 21.22 -16.97 12.13
C THR A 194 20.53 -17.71 13.29
N GLY A 195 20.08 -16.99 14.31
CA GLY A 195 19.43 -17.57 15.50
C GLY A 195 19.45 -16.57 16.65
N THR A 196 18.53 -15.64 16.64
CA THR A 196 18.58 -14.38 17.36
C THR A 196 17.18 -14.00 17.84
N GLN A 197 17.09 -13.35 18.99
CA GLN A 197 15.87 -12.74 19.48
C GLN A 197 15.95 -11.23 19.32
N PHE A 198 15.04 -10.64 18.55
CA PHE A 198 15.04 -9.20 18.25
C PHE A 198 13.65 -8.69 17.91
N ASN A 199 13.45 -7.41 18.13
CA ASN A 199 12.24 -6.68 17.74
C ASN A 199 12.53 -5.78 16.55
N VAL A 200 11.60 -5.72 15.62
CA VAL A 200 11.63 -4.80 14.48
C VAL A 200 10.34 -4.00 14.47
N SER A 201 10.45 -2.69 14.34
CA SER A 201 9.32 -1.81 14.10
C SER A 201 9.60 -0.97 12.87
N ASN A 202 8.72 -1.09 11.87
CA ASN A 202 8.71 -0.27 10.65
C ASN A 202 7.40 0.49 10.61
N ARG A 203 7.41 1.72 11.09
CA ARG A 203 6.24 2.60 11.17
C ARG A 203 6.63 4.04 10.85
N HIS A 204 5.74 4.78 10.16
CA HIS A 204 5.93 6.21 9.86
C HIS A 204 7.26 6.54 9.16
N GLY A 205 7.72 5.65 8.26
CA GLY A 205 8.99 5.81 7.55
C GLY A 205 10.23 5.70 8.45
N LYS A 206 10.10 5.11 9.65
CA LYS A 206 11.20 4.85 10.58
C LYS A 206 11.32 3.37 10.83
N ASP A 207 12.54 2.88 10.76
CA ASP A 207 12.88 1.52 11.14
C ASP A 207 13.59 1.51 12.48
N ASN A 208 13.10 0.69 13.39
CA ASN A 208 13.72 0.48 14.70
C ASN A 208 14.04 -1.00 14.87
N VAL A 209 15.21 -1.30 15.40
CA VAL A 209 15.61 -2.67 15.74
C VAL A 209 16.16 -2.70 17.16
N LEU A 210 15.60 -3.55 18.00
CA LEU A 210 16.11 -3.88 19.32
C LEU A 210 16.65 -5.29 19.33
N LEU A 211 17.93 -5.48 19.66
CA LEU A 211 18.51 -6.79 19.82
C LEU A 211 18.39 -7.26 21.28
N GLN A 212 17.63 -8.35 21.48
CA GLN A 212 17.48 -8.96 22.80
C GLN A 212 18.55 -10.00 23.09
N GLU A 213 18.83 -10.91 22.15
CA GLU A 213 19.77 -12.01 22.30
C GLU A 213 20.38 -12.39 20.97
N GLY A 214 21.64 -12.80 20.96
CA GLY A 214 22.36 -13.25 19.78
C GLY A 214 23.13 -12.13 19.09
N SER A 215 23.10 -12.08 17.77
CA SER A 215 23.81 -11.09 16.94
C SER A 215 22.96 -10.72 15.73
N VAL A 216 22.94 -9.44 15.39
CA VAL A 216 22.29 -8.87 14.22
C VAL A 216 23.31 -8.14 13.38
N THR A 217 23.30 -8.38 12.09
CA THR A 217 23.97 -7.52 11.10
C THR A 217 22.89 -6.73 10.35
N LEU A 218 22.88 -5.43 10.54
CA LEU A 218 22.08 -4.52 9.72
C LEU A 218 22.85 -4.18 8.45
N ARG A 219 22.19 -4.26 7.30
CA ARG A 219 22.74 -3.84 6.02
C ARG A 219 21.80 -2.81 5.40
N THR A 220 22.26 -1.57 5.28
CA THR A 220 21.49 -0.50 4.66
C THR A 220 21.40 -0.69 3.13
N LYS A 221 20.46 -0.03 2.47
CA LYS A 221 20.27 -0.14 1.02
C LYS A 221 21.46 0.42 0.21
N ASP A 222 22.25 1.33 0.81
CA ASP A 222 23.52 1.83 0.25
C ASP A 222 24.73 0.92 0.54
N GLY A 223 24.50 -0.27 1.16
CA GLY A 223 25.52 -1.30 1.36
C GLY A 223 26.35 -1.18 2.64
N LYS A 224 26.11 -0.16 3.49
CA LYS A 224 26.77 -0.06 4.79
C LYS A 224 26.27 -1.16 5.73
N THR A 225 27.14 -1.63 6.59
CA THR A 225 26.80 -2.67 7.57
C THR A 225 27.08 -2.19 9.00
N LEU A 226 26.18 -2.56 9.92
CA LEU A 226 26.32 -2.31 11.35
C LEU A 226 26.09 -3.61 12.11
N LEU A 227 27.03 -3.99 12.96
CA LEU A 227 26.90 -5.14 13.87
C LEU A 227 26.30 -4.67 15.20
N MET A 228 25.21 -5.33 15.63
CA MET A 228 24.55 -5.08 16.90
C MET A 228 24.93 -6.14 17.94
N LYS A 229 24.97 -5.71 19.21
CA LYS A 229 25.15 -6.55 20.42
C LYS A 229 23.85 -6.56 21.23
N PRO A 230 23.60 -7.59 22.05
CA PRO A 230 22.45 -7.61 22.95
C PRO A 230 22.34 -6.32 23.79
N GLY A 231 21.12 -5.75 23.80
CA GLY A 231 20.83 -4.47 24.44
C GLY A 231 20.93 -3.26 23.49
N ASP A 232 21.51 -3.42 22.31
CA ASP A 232 21.52 -2.32 21.33
C ASP A 232 20.13 -2.05 20.77
N PHE A 233 19.80 -0.77 20.65
CA PHE A 233 18.65 -0.25 19.95
C PHE A 233 19.14 0.67 18.83
N VAL A 234 18.75 0.35 17.60
CA VAL A 234 19.12 1.12 16.41
C VAL A 234 17.85 1.71 15.80
N THR A 235 17.87 3.01 15.60
CA THR A 235 16.83 3.74 14.88
C THR A 235 17.39 4.25 13.57
N PHE A 236 16.66 4.03 12.50
CA PHE A 236 16.89 4.66 11.21
C PHE A 236 15.75 5.65 10.94
N ASP A 237 16.12 6.91 10.89
CA ASP A 237 15.30 7.99 10.33
C ASP A 237 15.95 8.38 8.99
N PRO A 238 15.26 8.73 7.92
CA PRO A 238 15.83 8.92 6.57
C PRO A 238 17.15 9.70 6.47
N ALA A 239 17.54 10.42 7.49
CA ALA A 239 18.79 11.17 7.54
C ALA A 239 19.88 10.57 8.45
N VAL A 240 19.52 9.72 9.43
CA VAL A 240 20.50 9.34 10.50
C VAL A 240 20.26 7.92 10.99
N LEU A 241 21.32 7.12 11.00
CA LEU A 241 21.35 5.84 11.69
C LEU A 241 21.90 6.07 13.12
N GLU A 242 21.03 6.02 14.11
CA GLU A 242 21.42 6.17 15.51
C GLU A 242 21.43 4.83 16.25
N ARG A 243 22.47 4.64 17.06
CA ARG A 243 22.57 3.53 18.00
C ARG A 243 22.47 4.04 19.42
N LYS A 244 21.54 3.50 20.20
CA LYS A 244 21.31 3.86 21.61
C LYS A 244 21.29 2.61 22.46
N ALA A 245 21.53 2.74 23.76
CA ALA A 245 21.15 1.71 24.70
C ALA A 245 19.61 1.68 24.80
N GLY A 246 19.01 0.54 24.47
CA GLY A 246 17.55 0.40 24.49
C GLY A 246 17.03 0.08 25.89
N CYS A 247 15.92 0.70 26.30
CA CYS A 247 15.15 0.25 27.44
C CYS A 247 14.30 -0.96 27.01
N LYS A 248 14.90 -2.16 27.12
CA LYS A 248 14.32 -3.42 26.65
C LYS A 248 12.92 -3.66 27.21
N ASP A 249 12.73 -3.45 28.51
CA ASP A 249 11.45 -3.74 29.16
C ASP A 249 10.33 -2.86 28.63
N MET A 250 10.60 -1.59 28.37
CA MET A 250 9.64 -0.67 27.76
C MET A 250 9.33 -1.04 26.32
N LEU A 251 10.36 -1.32 25.51
CA LEU A 251 10.19 -1.59 24.08
C LEU A 251 9.56 -2.95 23.78
N LEU A 252 9.59 -3.89 24.72
CA LEU A 252 9.01 -5.23 24.57
C LEU A 252 7.75 -5.46 25.42
N ALA A 253 7.30 -4.48 26.20
CA ALA A 253 6.15 -4.60 27.09
C ALA A 253 4.86 -4.99 26.34
N TRP A 254 4.73 -4.55 25.10
CA TRP A 254 3.59 -4.88 24.28
C TRP A 254 3.36 -6.39 24.08
N LYS A 255 4.44 -7.21 24.10
CA LYS A 255 4.34 -8.68 24.04
C LYS A 255 3.60 -9.28 25.22
N GLU A 256 3.62 -8.57 26.35
CA GLU A 256 2.91 -8.90 27.59
C GLU A 256 1.59 -8.14 27.73
N GLN A 257 1.10 -7.57 26.64
CA GLN A 257 -0.11 -6.74 26.61
C GLN A 257 -0.03 -5.52 27.52
N LYS A 258 1.14 -4.89 27.61
CA LYS A 258 1.38 -3.69 28.40
C LYS A 258 1.94 -2.57 27.52
N LEU A 259 1.59 -1.34 27.86
CA LEU A 259 2.25 -0.12 27.39
C LEU A 259 2.96 0.50 28.60
N ILE A 260 4.24 0.75 28.45
CA ILE A 260 5.06 1.43 29.45
C ILE A 260 5.38 2.82 28.92
N PHE A 261 4.90 3.83 29.62
CA PHE A 261 5.19 5.24 29.33
C PHE A 261 6.24 5.72 30.30
N ASP A 262 7.33 6.27 29.79
CA ASP A 262 8.38 6.92 30.59
C ASP A 262 8.67 8.29 29.97
N HIS A 263 8.17 9.34 30.59
CA HIS A 263 8.25 10.71 30.09
C HIS A 263 7.79 10.80 28.61
N THR A 264 6.78 10.01 28.23
CA THR A 264 6.21 9.95 26.90
C THR A 264 5.34 11.18 26.64
N SER A 265 5.58 11.92 25.56
CA SER A 265 4.75 13.09 25.25
C SER A 265 3.36 12.69 24.79
N ILE A 266 2.36 13.57 24.99
CA ILE A 266 0.99 13.34 24.50
C ILE A 266 0.97 13.20 22.98
N ARG A 267 1.85 13.86 22.26
CA ARG A 267 2.06 13.67 20.81
C ARG A 267 2.47 12.22 20.48
N GLN A 268 3.42 11.68 21.24
CA GLN A 268 3.83 10.26 21.09
C GLN A 268 2.71 9.30 21.46
N LEU A 269 1.94 9.61 22.52
CA LEU A 269 0.76 8.84 22.89
C LEU A 269 -0.28 8.83 21.77
N ALA A 270 -0.54 9.97 21.15
CA ALA A 270 -1.45 10.06 20.01
C ALA A 270 -1.02 9.13 18.84
N THR A 271 0.26 9.09 18.55
CA THR A 271 0.83 8.17 17.54
C THR A 271 0.65 6.70 17.95
N ILE A 272 0.91 6.36 19.22
CA ILE A 272 0.71 5.00 19.75
C ILE A 272 -0.75 4.57 19.65
N ILE A 273 -1.69 5.46 19.99
CA ILE A 273 -3.14 5.19 19.85
C ILE A 273 -3.49 4.93 18.39
N GLN A 274 -3.00 5.73 17.48
CA GLN A 274 -3.24 5.55 16.05
C GLN A 274 -2.67 4.22 15.54
N ASP A 275 -1.46 3.87 15.94
CA ASP A 275 -0.77 2.66 15.49
C ASP A 275 -1.41 1.38 16.00
N ILE A 276 -1.80 1.38 17.29
CA ILE A 276 -2.31 0.18 17.96
C ILE A 276 -3.82 0.04 17.75
N TYR A 277 -4.58 1.12 17.85
CA TYR A 277 -6.05 1.06 17.87
C TYR A 277 -6.71 1.64 16.61
N GLY A 278 -5.94 2.25 15.70
CA GLY A 278 -6.46 2.81 14.45
C GLY A 278 -7.33 4.05 14.63
N LYS A 279 -7.24 4.72 15.78
CA LYS A 279 -8.05 5.90 16.08
C LYS A 279 -7.27 7.18 15.81
N THR A 280 -7.87 8.09 15.06
CA THR A 280 -7.32 9.43 14.88
C THR A 280 -7.36 10.18 16.20
N VAL A 281 -6.26 10.84 16.56
CA VAL A 281 -6.17 11.65 17.78
C VAL A 281 -5.92 13.11 17.41
N THR A 282 -6.80 13.99 17.85
CA THR A 282 -6.67 15.44 17.71
C THR A 282 -6.26 16.03 19.06
N LEU A 283 -5.20 16.82 19.07
CA LEU A 283 -4.73 17.53 20.27
C LEU A 283 -5.20 18.98 20.20
N GLU A 284 -6.06 19.39 21.13
CA GLU A 284 -6.55 20.77 21.23
C GLU A 284 -5.67 21.59 22.19
N GLY A 285 -4.91 22.52 21.62
CA GLY A 285 -3.99 23.42 22.31
C GLY A 285 -2.52 23.03 22.14
N ASP A 286 -1.69 24.01 21.77
CA ASP A 286 -0.29 23.82 21.44
C ASP A 286 0.56 23.30 22.62
N SER A 287 0.19 23.67 23.86
CA SER A 287 0.95 23.31 25.06
C SER A 287 0.75 21.85 25.50
N ILE A 288 -0.31 21.18 25.03
CA ILE A 288 -0.65 19.82 25.49
C ILE A 288 0.26 18.76 24.84
N ALA A 289 0.65 18.97 23.60
CA ALA A 289 1.38 17.99 22.78
C ALA A 289 2.72 17.57 23.43
N GLU A 290 3.38 18.49 24.13
CA GLU A 290 4.69 18.27 24.73
C GLU A 290 4.62 17.87 26.22
N ARG A 291 3.41 17.85 26.83
CA ARG A 291 3.23 17.33 28.18
C ARG A 291 3.57 15.85 28.22
N LYS A 292 4.14 15.40 29.32
CA LYS A 292 4.66 14.05 29.47
C LYS A 292 3.87 13.24 30.46
N ILE A 293 3.67 11.97 30.14
CA ILE A 293 3.04 10.99 31.01
C ILE A 293 4.03 9.87 31.33
N SER A 294 3.86 9.26 32.51
CA SER A 294 4.59 8.06 32.91
C SER A 294 3.62 7.11 33.59
N GLY A 295 3.74 5.82 33.32
CA GLY A 295 2.88 4.79 33.88
C GLY A 295 2.92 3.49 33.09
N ILE A 296 2.19 2.49 33.58
CA ILE A 296 2.04 1.19 32.93
C ILE A 296 0.54 0.92 32.76
N LEU A 297 0.11 0.69 31.54
CA LEU A 297 -1.28 0.43 31.19
C LEU A 297 -1.40 -0.83 30.32
N PRO A 298 -2.54 -1.54 30.33
CA PRO A 298 -2.78 -2.63 29.40
C PRO A 298 -2.93 -2.08 27.96
N ASN A 299 -2.42 -2.82 26.96
CA ASN A 299 -2.52 -2.41 25.57
C ASN A 299 -3.70 -3.06 24.81
N ASN A 300 -4.50 -3.86 25.47
CA ASN A 300 -5.65 -4.57 24.87
C ASN A 300 -6.99 -3.82 25.04
N ASN A 301 -6.98 -2.65 25.65
CA ASN A 301 -8.20 -1.87 25.90
C ASN A 301 -7.91 -0.36 25.86
N LEU A 302 -8.36 0.27 24.77
CA LEU A 302 -8.24 1.72 24.58
C LEU A 302 -8.99 2.53 25.65
N ASP A 303 -10.18 2.07 26.07
CA ASP A 303 -10.99 2.81 27.03
C ASP A 303 -10.28 2.91 28.38
N ILE A 304 -9.55 1.86 28.81
CA ILE A 304 -8.76 1.92 30.04
C ILE A 304 -7.64 2.96 29.92
N LEU A 305 -6.98 3.03 28.75
CA LEU A 305 -5.94 4.03 28.51
C LEU A 305 -6.52 5.45 28.57
N LEU A 306 -7.67 5.69 27.93
CA LEU A 306 -8.31 7.00 27.92
C LEU A 306 -8.81 7.38 29.32
N GLN A 307 -9.44 6.46 30.05
CA GLN A 307 -9.85 6.68 31.45
C GLN A 307 -8.67 6.97 32.39
N ALA A 308 -7.55 6.27 32.19
CA ALA A 308 -6.34 6.54 32.99
C ALA A 308 -5.80 7.95 32.71
N LEU A 309 -5.87 8.42 31.47
CA LEU A 309 -5.49 9.78 31.11
C LEU A 309 -6.39 10.83 31.77
N GLU A 310 -7.72 10.63 31.74
CA GLU A 310 -8.69 11.50 32.41
C GLU A 310 -8.52 11.49 33.93
N ALA A 311 -8.19 10.33 34.52
CA ALA A 311 -7.99 10.19 35.97
C ALA A 311 -6.84 11.04 36.52
N THR A 312 -5.90 11.48 35.66
CA THR A 312 -4.86 12.43 36.08
C THR A 312 -5.40 13.81 36.38
N ALA A 313 -6.65 14.12 35.99
CA ALA A 313 -7.28 15.42 36.06
C ALA A 313 -6.52 16.56 35.31
N GLU A 314 -5.61 16.19 34.44
CA GLU A 314 -4.86 17.13 33.58
C GLU A 314 -5.48 17.24 32.19
N TYR A 315 -6.25 16.23 31.79
CA TYR A 315 -6.77 16.07 30.43
C TYR A 315 -8.28 15.76 30.45
N ASP A 316 -8.99 16.35 29.48
CA ASP A 316 -10.32 15.93 29.08
C ASP A 316 -10.19 15.14 27.78
N VAL A 317 -10.85 13.99 27.70
CA VAL A 317 -10.87 13.13 26.51
C VAL A 317 -12.28 13.03 25.98
N VAL A 318 -12.49 13.36 24.71
CA VAL A 318 -13.82 13.33 24.08
C VAL A 318 -13.73 12.50 22.80
N ARG A 319 -14.77 11.73 22.50
CA ARG A 319 -14.91 11.09 21.19
C ARG A 319 -15.65 12.03 20.24
N ASP A 320 -15.12 12.17 19.02
CA ASP A 320 -15.79 12.91 17.96
C ASP A 320 -16.88 12.07 17.27
N ALA A 321 -17.60 12.69 16.32
CA ALA A 321 -18.69 12.04 15.59
C ALA A 321 -18.22 10.88 14.67
N HIS A 322 -16.92 10.78 14.40
CA HIS A 322 -16.30 9.75 13.55
C HIS A 322 -15.49 8.74 14.36
N ASP A 323 -15.74 8.65 15.67
CA ASP A 323 -15.04 7.78 16.62
C ASP A 323 -13.52 8.09 16.72
N GLY A 324 -13.11 9.31 16.35
CA GLY A 324 -11.82 9.89 16.64
C GLY A 324 -11.74 10.36 18.11
N ILE A 325 -10.54 10.63 18.58
CA ILE A 325 -10.28 11.01 19.97
C ILE A 325 -9.78 12.46 19.98
N ILE A 326 -10.38 13.27 20.79
CA ILE A 326 -9.94 14.64 21.06
C ILE A 326 -9.38 14.67 22.47
N ILE A 327 -8.13 15.09 22.63
CA ILE A 327 -7.47 15.29 23.92
C ILE A 327 -7.20 16.78 24.09
N ARG A 328 -7.68 17.36 25.20
CA ARG A 328 -7.47 18.75 25.54
C ARG A 328 -7.04 18.91 27.00
N ALA A 329 -6.43 20.02 27.34
CA ALA A 329 -6.12 20.32 28.72
C ALA A 329 -7.40 20.50 29.54
N HIS A 330 -7.44 19.89 30.72
CA HIS A 330 -8.55 20.10 31.66
C HIS A 330 -8.64 21.57 32.04
N ALA A 331 -9.81 22.18 31.84
CA ALA A 331 -10.03 23.55 32.28
C ALA A 331 -10.19 23.56 33.81
N PRO A 332 -9.44 24.37 34.57
CA PRO A 332 -9.63 24.48 36.00
C PRO A 332 -11.11 24.89 36.25
N LYS A 333 -11.81 24.13 37.10
CA LYS A 333 -13.12 24.53 37.56
C LYS A 333 -12.96 25.82 38.37
N ASN A 334 -13.46 26.93 37.84
CA ASN A 334 -13.61 28.19 38.57
C ASN A 334 -14.53 28.03 39.79
#